data_bafb99578ccf9122c3b8df01fd863225
#
_entry.id   bafb99578ccf9122c3b8df01fd863225
#
_cell.length_a   1.000
_cell.length_b   1.000
_cell.length_c   1.000
_cell.angle_alpha   90.00
_cell.angle_beta   90.00
_cell.angle_gamma   90.00
#
_symmetry.space_group_name_H-M   'P 1'
#
loop_
_entity.id
_entity.type
_entity.pdbx_description
1 polymer ?
#
loop_
_entity_poly.entity_id
_entity_poly.type
_entity_poly.pdbx_seq_one_letter_code
_entity_poly.pdbx_strand_id
1 'polypeptide(L)'
;MVVSSDQGDSLDVHPINKKPIGERLGYWALNRTYGYENVLPSGPLFRSAEFRDGAVYVSFDYGDGLRSVDGAPLCAFEVAEEEGFYELATAIVEDNCLKVYNTNIKNPRFIRYGWQPFTRANLVNKMGLSASTFRVAASAACVIIDKVSQMQGFPQENENFAKGVSACYAGIAAGKLLIAGGCNFPKIPVHAGGSKKYYRDIYTAELSKDSVLVWQRAGQLPQAMAYGVSVSTADGIICVGGMNEQAALSTTYRIRVANEKAVVETLPSLPCTLDNMTGALLENKLYVAGGNKDGKASNAFYCLDLEQLSQGWQELPAFPGVPRVQPVSAAQLDADGQLCFYLWSGFAAPTEERDASLSVDGYVYSPAANTWTPLPEVMDEVGETVSLSGGVATAWDKNLIICMGGVDKDIFLRALQKTAADYLTHPVEWYRFNKRVLVYDVRLREWQTIACIPDVARAGAALVVCGENIFCINGELKPGVRTPEITCITIKK
;
A
#
# COMPACT_ATOMS: atom_id res chain seq x y z
N MET A 1 -30.15 9.85 -26.18
CA MET A 1 -29.13 9.63 -27.27
C MET A 1 -29.35 8.24 -27.83
N VAL A 2 -29.24 8.03 -29.13
CA VAL A 2 -29.34 6.72 -29.76
C VAL A 2 -28.04 6.35 -30.44
N VAL A 3 -27.74 5.05 -30.48
CA VAL A 3 -26.55 4.52 -31.14
C VAL A 3 -26.75 4.61 -32.66
N SER A 4 -25.76 5.11 -33.38
CA SER A 4 -25.75 5.22 -34.81
C SER A 4 -24.44 4.79 -35.48
N SER A 5 -23.46 4.34 -34.67
CA SER A 5 -22.13 3.94 -35.11
C SER A 5 -22.12 2.77 -36.11
N ASP A 6 -23.16 1.93 -36.10
CA ASP A 6 -23.37 0.80 -37.04
C ASP A 6 -24.03 1.19 -38.33
N GLN A 7 -24.42 2.45 -38.52
CA GLN A 7 -25.11 2.96 -39.72
C GLN A 7 -24.23 3.87 -40.60
N GLY A 8 -22.93 3.95 -40.28
CA GLY A 8 -21.96 4.77 -41.03
C GLY A 8 -21.50 4.12 -42.34
N ASP A 9 -20.85 4.93 -43.15
CA ASP A 9 -20.14 4.51 -44.36
C ASP A 9 -18.67 4.96 -44.26
N SER A 10 -17.77 4.20 -44.91
CA SER A 10 -16.33 4.50 -44.87
C SER A 10 -15.93 5.70 -45.69
N LEU A 11 -16.78 6.13 -46.62
CA LEU A 11 -16.55 7.23 -47.58
C LEU A 11 -17.48 8.41 -47.38
N ASP A 12 -18.58 8.25 -46.62
CA ASP A 12 -19.57 9.30 -46.38
C ASP A 12 -19.96 9.36 -44.91
N VAL A 13 -19.82 10.51 -44.27
CA VAL A 13 -20.23 10.76 -42.89
C VAL A 13 -21.76 10.75 -42.70
N HIS A 14 -22.53 10.79 -43.78
CA HIS A 14 -23.99 10.79 -43.75
C HIS A 14 -24.54 9.37 -43.91
N PRO A 15 -25.18 8.78 -42.89
CA PRO A 15 -25.77 7.45 -43.04
C PRO A 15 -26.86 7.46 -44.08
N ILE A 16 -26.71 6.59 -45.09
CA ILE A 16 -27.68 6.43 -46.20
C ILE A 16 -29.00 5.86 -45.66
N ASN A 17 -28.92 4.88 -44.78
CA ASN A 17 -30.09 4.27 -44.15
C ASN A 17 -30.41 4.93 -42.81
N LYS A 18 -31.40 5.83 -42.78
CA LYS A 18 -31.84 6.56 -41.58
C LYS A 18 -32.96 5.87 -40.82
N LYS A 19 -33.59 4.85 -41.40
CA LYS A 19 -34.70 4.12 -40.76
C LYS A 19 -34.35 3.52 -39.41
N PRO A 20 -33.24 2.78 -39.21
CA PRO A 20 -32.86 2.23 -37.93
C PRO A 20 -32.67 3.30 -36.83
N ILE A 21 -32.17 4.47 -37.20
CA ILE A 21 -31.98 5.59 -36.25
C ILE A 21 -33.36 6.13 -35.82
N GLY A 22 -34.32 6.27 -36.73
CA GLY A 22 -35.66 6.67 -36.42
C GLY A 22 -36.41 5.67 -35.54
N GLU A 23 -36.25 4.37 -35.80
CA GLU A 23 -36.84 3.29 -34.98
C GLU A 23 -36.27 3.30 -33.54
N ARG A 24 -34.94 3.47 -33.40
CA ARG A 24 -34.27 3.58 -32.09
C ARG A 24 -34.77 4.80 -31.29
N LEU A 25 -34.97 5.94 -31.95
CA LEU A 25 -35.59 7.11 -31.32
C LEU A 25 -37.01 6.81 -30.86
N GLY A 26 -37.80 6.07 -31.67
CA GLY A 26 -39.10 5.60 -31.31
C GLY A 26 -39.11 4.69 -30.07
N TYR A 27 -38.18 3.74 -29.94
CA TYR A 27 -38.03 2.87 -28.76
C TYR A 27 -37.72 3.68 -27.49
N TRP A 28 -36.86 4.68 -27.59
CA TRP A 28 -36.61 5.60 -26.46
C TRP A 28 -37.86 6.37 -26.04
N ALA A 29 -38.61 6.91 -27.01
CA ALA A 29 -39.85 7.65 -26.72
C ALA A 29 -40.89 6.73 -26.08
N LEU A 30 -41.12 5.56 -26.66
CA LEU A 30 -42.08 4.58 -26.12
C LEU A 30 -41.72 4.21 -24.68
N ASN A 31 -40.46 3.87 -24.39
CA ASN A 31 -40.08 3.45 -23.05
C ASN A 31 -40.07 4.62 -22.05
N ARG A 32 -39.40 5.73 -22.37
CA ARG A 32 -39.11 6.80 -21.39
C ARG A 32 -40.16 7.88 -21.32
N THR A 33 -40.84 8.15 -22.44
CA THR A 33 -41.84 9.23 -22.51
C THR A 33 -43.28 8.68 -22.31
N TYR A 34 -43.55 7.54 -22.94
CA TYR A 34 -44.90 6.96 -22.93
C TYR A 34 -45.04 5.79 -21.94
N GLY A 35 -43.98 5.39 -21.21
CA GLY A 35 -44.05 4.43 -20.11
C GLY A 35 -44.23 2.96 -20.52
N TYR A 36 -43.93 2.59 -21.78
CA TYR A 36 -43.96 1.20 -22.22
C TYR A 36 -42.71 0.45 -21.74
N GLU A 37 -42.70 0.01 -20.50
CA GLU A 37 -41.55 -0.63 -19.83
C GLU A 37 -41.07 -1.92 -20.52
N ASN A 38 -41.96 -2.62 -21.23
CA ASN A 38 -41.65 -3.83 -21.99
C ASN A 38 -40.92 -3.56 -23.31
N VAL A 39 -40.78 -2.31 -23.73
CA VAL A 39 -40.02 -1.91 -24.92
C VAL A 39 -38.57 -1.61 -24.47
N LEU A 40 -37.61 -2.38 -24.97
CA LEU A 40 -36.19 -2.13 -24.67
C LEU A 40 -35.73 -0.87 -25.42
N PRO A 41 -35.22 0.18 -24.72
CA PRO A 41 -35.01 1.48 -25.35
C PRO A 41 -33.68 1.55 -26.16
N SER A 42 -32.71 0.67 -25.85
CA SER A 42 -31.36 0.75 -26.45
C SER A 42 -30.72 -0.60 -26.65
N GLY A 43 -29.66 -0.63 -27.43
CA GLY A 43 -28.64 -1.65 -27.39
C GLY A 43 -27.76 -1.53 -26.13
N PRO A 44 -26.74 -2.37 -25.97
CA PRO A 44 -25.86 -2.35 -24.83
C PRO A 44 -25.20 -0.97 -24.66
N LEU A 45 -25.38 -0.36 -23.48
CA LEU A 45 -24.68 0.85 -23.08
C LEU A 45 -23.65 0.49 -22.02
N PHE A 46 -22.44 0.98 -22.17
CA PHE A 46 -21.39 0.76 -21.17
C PHE A 46 -21.86 1.15 -19.78
N ARG A 47 -21.69 0.25 -18.79
CA ARG A 47 -21.98 0.49 -17.36
C ARG A 47 -20.73 0.56 -16.55
N SER A 48 -19.89 -0.48 -16.60
CA SER A 48 -18.65 -0.57 -15.83
C SER A 48 -17.64 -1.49 -16.48
N ALA A 49 -16.38 -1.31 -16.15
CA ALA A 49 -15.29 -2.21 -16.49
C ALA A 49 -14.48 -2.56 -15.25
N GLU A 50 -14.20 -3.84 -15.07
CA GLU A 50 -13.31 -4.34 -14.01
C GLU A 50 -12.05 -4.90 -14.67
N PHE A 51 -10.90 -4.35 -14.29
CA PHE A 51 -9.59 -4.74 -14.81
C PHE A 51 -8.96 -5.71 -13.82
N ARG A 52 -8.86 -6.98 -14.19
CA ARG A 52 -8.29 -8.04 -13.34
C ARG A 52 -7.86 -9.26 -14.15
N ASP A 53 -6.96 -10.05 -13.59
CA ASP A 53 -6.54 -11.35 -14.12
C ASP A 53 -6.09 -11.29 -15.60
N GLY A 54 -5.38 -10.20 -16.00
CA GLY A 54 -4.92 -10.00 -17.38
C GLY A 54 -6.03 -9.72 -18.40
N ALA A 55 -7.24 -9.40 -17.93
CA ALA A 55 -8.42 -9.14 -18.78
C ALA A 55 -9.22 -7.94 -18.26
N VAL A 56 -10.17 -7.47 -19.09
CA VAL A 56 -11.16 -6.47 -18.73
C VAL A 56 -12.55 -7.08 -18.80
N TYR A 57 -13.27 -7.05 -17.70
CA TYR A 57 -14.66 -7.54 -17.60
C TYR A 57 -15.61 -6.35 -17.74
N VAL A 58 -16.38 -6.33 -18.82
CA VAL A 58 -17.25 -5.18 -19.18
C VAL A 58 -18.70 -5.55 -18.99
N SER A 59 -19.41 -4.74 -18.22
CA SER A 59 -20.85 -4.86 -17.98
C SER A 59 -21.62 -3.76 -18.70
N PHE A 60 -22.86 -4.05 -19.11
CA PHE A 60 -23.69 -3.16 -19.89
C PHE A 60 -25.08 -3.00 -19.28
N ASP A 61 -25.64 -1.79 -19.39
CA ASP A 61 -27.07 -1.58 -19.33
C ASP A 61 -27.69 -2.06 -20.63
N TYR A 62 -28.88 -2.65 -20.56
CA TYR A 62 -29.59 -3.25 -21.72
C TYR A 62 -28.79 -4.36 -22.42
N GLY A 63 -27.88 -5.02 -21.68
CA GLY A 63 -26.96 -6.04 -22.19
C GLY A 63 -27.51 -7.47 -22.16
N ASP A 64 -28.81 -7.69 -21.97
CA ASP A 64 -29.37 -9.04 -21.98
C ASP A 64 -29.15 -9.75 -23.32
N GLY A 65 -28.54 -10.95 -23.27
CA GLY A 65 -28.30 -11.80 -24.42
C GLY A 65 -27.28 -11.19 -25.39
N LEU A 66 -26.17 -10.71 -24.86
CA LEU A 66 -25.02 -10.23 -25.65
C LEU A 66 -24.59 -11.28 -26.66
N ARG A 67 -24.38 -10.84 -27.89
CA ARG A 67 -23.92 -11.67 -29.01
C ARG A 67 -23.39 -10.81 -30.16
N SER A 68 -22.74 -11.45 -31.13
CA SER A 68 -22.46 -10.77 -32.41
C SER A 68 -23.71 -10.74 -33.29
N VAL A 69 -23.88 -9.69 -34.10
CA VAL A 69 -25.01 -9.52 -35.02
C VAL A 69 -24.93 -10.47 -36.22
N ASP A 70 -23.74 -10.85 -36.61
CA ASP A 70 -23.42 -11.62 -37.81
C ASP A 70 -22.99 -13.07 -37.52
N GLY A 71 -22.96 -13.50 -36.25
CA GLY A 71 -22.47 -14.81 -35.85
C GLY A 71 -20.96 -14.99 -35.90
N ALA A 72 -20.22 -13.98 -36.37
CA ALA A 72 -18.75 -13.96 -36.33
C ALA A 72 -18.23 -13.70 -34.92
N PRO A 73 -16.95 -13.95 -34.61
CA PRO A 73 -16.35 -13.51 -33.34
C PRO A 73 -16.59 -12.01 -33.07
N LEU A 74 -16.76 -11.66 -31.80
CA LEU A 74 -16.86 -10.26 -31.40
C LEU A 74 -15.59 -9.50 -31.78
N CYS A 75 -15.73 -8.32 -32.38
CA CYS A 75 -14.62 -7.54 -32.94
C CYS A 75 -14.67 -6.07 -32.50
N ALA A 76 -13.66 -5.31 -32.93
CA ALA A 76 -13.48 -3.88 -32.61
C ALA A 76 -13.26 -3.57 -31.14
N PHE A 77 -12.83 -4.53 -30.34
CA PHE A 77 -12.29 -4.33 -29.00
C PHE A 77 -10.79 -4.14 -29.07
N GLU A 78 -10.28 -3.18 -28.31
CA GLU A 78 -8.86 -2.89 -28.20
C GLU A 78 -8.53 -2.63 -26.73
N VAL A 79 -7.37 -3.13 -26.27
CA VAL A 79 -6.83 -2.92 -24.93
C VAL A 79 -5.42 -2.36 -24.99
N ALA A 80 -4.97 -1.70 -23.92
CA ALA A 80 -3.62 -1.15 -23.80
C ALA A 80 -3.15 -1.16 -22.36
N GLU A 81 -1.84 -1.27 -22.13
CA GLU A 81 -1.20 -0.98 -20.83
C GLU A 81 -0.91 0.52 -20.69
N GLU A 82 -0.57 1.19 -21.80
CA GLU A 82 -0.34 2.63 -21.86
C GLU A 82 -1.33 3.30 -22.82
N GLU A 83 -1.79 4.50 -22.47
CA GLU A 83 -2.69 5.26 -23.29
C GLU A 83 -2.07 5.59 -24.66
N GLY A 84 -2.79 5.28 -25.73
CA GLY A 84 -2.31 5.47 -27.12
C GLY A 84 -1.75 4.21 -27.78
N PHE A 85 -1.31 3.21 -27.02
CA PHE A 85 -0.72 1.97 -27.54
C PHE A 85 -1.72 0.81 -27.51
N TYR A 86 -2.84 0.97 -28.21
CA TYR A 86 -3.93 -0.01 -28.24
C TYR A 86 -3.66 -1.16 -29.20
N GLU A 87 -3.90 -2.39 -28.74
CA GLU A 87 -3.89 -3.61 -29.55
C GLU A 87 -5.28 -4.23 -29.63
N LEU A 88 -5.57 -4.90 -30.74
CA LEU A 88 -6.81 -5.65 -30.91
C LEU A 88 -6.94 -6.74 -29.84
N ALA A 89 -8.13 -6.88 -29.29
CA ALA A 89 -8.41 -7.81 -28.22
C ALA A 89 -9.49 -8.84 -28.60
N THR A 90 -9.38 -10.02 -28.00
CA THR A 90 -10.41 -11.04 -28.04
C THR A 90 -11.48 -10.72 -27.00
N ALA A 91 -12.75 -10.78 -27.41
CA ALA A 91 -13.89 -10.61 -26.50
C ALA A 91 -14.77 -11.86 -26.52
N ILE A 92 -15.13 -12.37 -25.34
CA ILE A 92 -16.03 -13.51 -25.16
C ILE A 92 -17.14 -13.13 -24.16
N VAL A 93 -18.31 -13.73 -24.33
CA VAL A 93 -19.44 -13.54 -23.40
C VAL A 93 -19.31 -14.54 -22.25
N GLU A 94 -19.22 -14.04 -21.03
CA GLU A 94 -19.22 -14.83 -19.78
C GLU A 94 -20.26 -14.23 -18.84
N ASP A 95 -21.22 -15.03 -18.33
CA ASP A 95 -22.20 -14.65 -17.31
C ASP A 95 -22.87 -13.27 -17.53
N ASN A 96 -23.30 -12.99 -18.77
CA ASN A 96 -23.92 -11.72 -19.18
C ASN A 96 -23.01 -10.48 -19.11
N CYS A 97 -21.70 -10.65 -19.04
CA CYS A 97 -20.67 -9.64 -19.23
C CYS A 97 -19.71 -10.04 -20.36
N LEU A 98 -18.85 -9.15 -20.77
CA LEU A 98 -17.78 -9.48 -21.71
C LEU A 98 -16.45 -9.59 -20.96
N LYS A 99 -15.71 -10.67 -21.20
CA LYS A 99 -14.29 -10.78 -20.90
C LYS A 99 -13.50 -10.40 -22.15
N VAL A 100 -12.68 -9.36 -22.04
CA VAL A 100 -11.86 -8.82 -23.13
C VAL A 100 -10.40 -8.92 -22.75
N TYR A 101 -9.58 -9.54 -23.60
CA TYR A 101 -8.16 -9.78 -23.32
C TYR A 101 -7.31 -9.83 -24.57
N ASN A 102 -6.00 -9.62 -24.39
CA ASN A 102 -4.99 -9.84 -25.41
C ASN A 102 -3.82 -10.62 -24.78
N THR A 103 -3.32 -11.66 -25.44
CA THR A 103 -2.26 -12.53 -24.90
C THR A 103 -0.92 -11.84 -24.72
N ASN A 104 -0.67 -10.74 -25.45
CA ASN A 104 0.56 -9.95 -25.36
C ASN A 104 0.49 -8.88 -24.25
N ILE A 105 -0.73 -8.45 -23.88
CA ILE A 105 -0.98 -7.41 -22.88
C ILE A 105 -1.35 -8.10 -21.56
N LYS A 106 -0.42 -8.09 -20.61
CA LYS A 106 -0.60 -8.78 -19.32
C LYS A 106 -1.44 -7.99 -18.34
N ASN A 107 -1.29 -6.67 -18.33
CA ASN A 107 -1.95 -5.76 -17.40
C ASN A 107 -2.70 -4.67 -18.16
N PRO A 108 -3.85 -4.98 -18.81
CA PRO A 108 -4.61 -3.97 -19.52
C PRO A 108 -5.09 -2.88 -18.54
N ARG A 109 -4.79 -1.63 -18.85
CA ARG A 109 -5.21 -0.43 -18.12
C ARG A 109 -6.24 0.40 -18.87
N PHE A 110 -6.37 0.16 -20.16
CA PHE A 110 -7.28 0.88 -21.04
C PHE A 110 -8.04 -0.10 -21.91
N ILE A 111 -9.29 0.18 -22.14
CA ILE A 111 -10.15 -0.54 -23.09
C ILE A 111 -10.95 0.46 -23.90
N ARG A 112 -11.14 0.15 -25.18
CA ARG A 112 -12.06 0.86 -26.04
C ARG A 112 -12.77 -0.11 -26.99
N TYR A 113 -13.98 0.27 -27.39
CA TYR A 113 -14.80 -0.50 -28.31
C TYR A 113 -15.33 0.40 -29.42
N GLY A 114 -15.14 -0.03 -30.70
CA GLY A 114 -15.62 0.68 -31.87
C GLY A 114 -15.03 2.09 -32.03
N TRP A 115 -13.83 2.35 -31.53
CA TRP A 115 -13.19 3.67 -31.42
C TRP A 115 -12.41 4.08 -32.66
N GLN A 116 -13.01 3.86 -33.84
CA GLN A 116 -12.43 4.14 -35.15
C GLN A 116 -13.33 5.09 -35.91
N PRO A 117 -12.81 5.90 -36.86
CA PRO A 117 -13.63 6.82 -37.69
C PRO A 117 -14.77 6.11 -38.42
N PHE A 118 -14.53 4.86 -38.83
CA PHE A 118 -15.54 3.92 -39.31
C PHE A 118 -15.31 2.57 -38.62
N THR A 119 -16.34 2.04 -37.96
CA THR A 119 -16.23 0.78 -37.22
C THR A 119 -17.11 -0.32 -37.78
N ARG A 120 -16.61 -1.55 -37.76
CA ARG A 120 -17.38 -2.78 -38.00
C ARG A 120 -17.76 -3.50 -36.70
N ALA A 121 -17.90 -2.76 -35.62
CA ALA A 121 -18.29 -3.26 -34.32
C ALA A 121 -19.61 -4.04 -34.40
N ASN A 122 -19.60 -5.29 -33.93
CA ASN A 122 -20.69 -6.24 -34.14
C ASN A 122 -21.43 -6.70 -32.88
N LEU A 123 -21.17 -6.09 -31.72
CA LEU A 123 -21.85 -6.42 -30.46
C LEU A 123 -23.28 -5.90 -30.45
N VAL A 124 -24.23 -6.80 -30.17
CA VAL A 124 -25.66 -6.50 -30.02
C VAL A 124 -26.24 -7.21 -28.77
N ASN A 125 -27.41 -6.76 -28.32
CA ASN A 125 -28.21 -7.47 -27.33
C ASN A 125 -29.18 -8.46 -27.98
N LYS A 126 -30.04 -9.10 -27.16
CA LYS A 126 -31.06 -10.07 -27.63
C LYS A 126 -32.01 -9.52 -28.70
N MET A 127 -32.26 -8.21 -28.69
CA MET A 127 -33.13 -7.53 -29.68
C MET A 127 -32.38 -7.16 -31.00
N GLY A 128 -31.08 -7.46 -31.08
CA GLY A 128 -30.27 -7.08 -32.24
C GLY A 128 -29.93 -5.60 -32.30
N LEU A 129 -30.11 -4.85 -31.22
CA LEU A 129 -29.73 -3.44 -31.11
C LEU A 129 -28.24 -3.32 -30.80
N SER A 130 -27.54 -2.50 -31.58
CA SER A 130 -26.08 -2.35 -31.52
C SER A 130 -25.61 -1.65 -30.24
N ALA A 131 -24.47 -2.10 -29.71
CA ALA A 131 -23.81 -1.47 -28.57
C ALA A 131 -23.26 -0.08 -28.92
N SER A 132 -23.27 0.80 -27.92
CA SER A 132 -22.58 2.09 -28.01
C SER A 132 -21.06 1.90 -27.98
N THR A 133 -20.36 2.76 -28.69
CA THR A 133 -18.89 2.89 -28.54
C THR A 133 -18.56 3.39 -27.14
N PHE A 134 -17.43 2.95 -26.61
CA PHE A 134 -16.92 3.43 -25.33
C PHE A 134 -15.39 3.38 -25.27
N ARG A 135 -14.83 4.16 -24.35
CA ARG A 135 -13.42 4.15 -23.96
C ARG A 135 -13.36 4.34 -22.46
N VAL A 136 -12.58 3.52 -21.79
CA VAL A 136 -12.44 3.53 -20.34
C VAL A 136 -11.00 3.24 -19.96
N ALA A 137 -10.52 3.92 -18.94
CA ALA A 137 -9.28 3.58 -18.24
C ALA A 137 -9.59 2.85 -16.93
N ALA A 138 -8.67 2.00 -16.49
CA ALA A 138 -8.71 1.46 -15.14
C ALA A 138 -8.70 2.64 -14.16
N SER A 139 -9.72 2.69 -13.32
CA SER A 139 -9.68 3.61 -12.17
C SER A 139 -8.85 2.96 -11.08
N ALA A 140 -8.07 3.76 -10.38
CA ALA A 140 -7.46 3.32 -9.14
C ALA A 140 -8.53 2.86 -8.15
N ALA A 141 -8.19 1.87 -7.32
CA ALA A 141 -9.11 1.39 -6.29
C ALA A 141 -9.59 2.57 -5.44
N CYS A 142 -10.90 2.75 -5.35
CA CYS A 142 -11.48 3.80 -4.53
C CYS A 142 -11.35 3.38 -3.05
N VAL A 143 -10.25 3.79 -2.43
CA VAL A 143 -10.05 3.61 -0.99
C VAL A 143 -10.57 4.84 -0.28
N ILE A 144 -11.53 4.65 0.60
CA ILE A 144 -12.15 5.74 1.36
C ILE A 144 -11.77 5.61 2.82
N ILE A 145 -11.28 6.68 3.40
CA ILE A 145 -11.15 6.79 4.85
C ILE A 145 -12.55 7.08 5.41
N ASP A 146 -13.12 6.09 6.07
CA ASP A 146 -14.46 6.18 6.67
C ASP A 146 -14.42 6.97 7.98
N LYS A 147 -13.39 6.74 8.80
CA LYS A 147 -13.26 7.37 10.11
C LYS A 147 -11.80 7.51 10.52
N VAL A 148 -11.48 8.62 11.16
CA VAL A 148 -10.23 8.82 11.91
C VAL A 148 -10.59 9.09 13.36
N SER A 149 -9.98 8.40 14.30
CA SER A 149 -10.20 8.60 15.74
C SER A 149 -8.91 8.45 16.53
N GLN A 150 -8.76 9.29 17.56
CA GLN A 150 -7.73 9.12 18.57
C GLN A 150 -8.20 8.10 19.60
N MET A 151 -7.42 7.03 19.77
CA MET A 151 -7.67 6.06 20.80
C MET A 151 -7.29 6.65 22.16
N GLN A 152 -8.17 6.47 23.14
CA GLN A 152 -7.92 6.90 24.50
C GLN A 152 -7.17 5.81 25.27
N GLY A 153 -6.19 6.21 26.07
CA GLY A 153 -5.41 5.30 26.90
C GLY A 153 -4.09 4.88 26.27
N PHE A 154 -3.05 4.97 27.11
CA PHE A 154 -1.69 4.48 26.85
C PHE A 154 -1.12 3.98 28.18
N PRO A 155 -0.16 3.02 28.22
CA PRO A 155 0.37 2.49 29.48
C PRO A 155 0.88 3.58 30.44
N GLN A 156 0.35 3.60 31.66
CA GLN A 156 0.66 4.62 32.68
C GLN A 156 1.52 4.11 33.85
N GLU A 157 1.73 2.80 33.98
CA GLU A 157 2.49 2.19 35.08
C GLU A 157 3.95 2.67 35.17
N ASN A 158 4.53 3.03 34.03
CA ASN A 158 5.87 3.60 33.93
C ASN A 158 5.77 5.04 33.42
N GLU A 159 5.90 6.02 34.32
CA GLU A 159 5.77 7.46 34.00
C GLU A 159 6.65 7.94 32.85
N ASN A 160 7.82 7.34 32.68
CA ASN A 160 8.71 7.69 31.58
C ASN A 160 8.24 7.10 30.25
N PHE A 161 7.69 5.89 30.26
CA PHE A 161 7.10 5.24 29.09
C PHE A 161 5.79 5.93 28.68
N ALA A 162 5.00 6.37 29.66
CA ALA A 162 3.73 7.06 29.46
C ALA A 162 3.84 8.37 28.65
N LYS A 163 5.03 8.95 28.53
CA LYS A 163 5.32 10.11 27.65
C LYS A 163 5.33 9.77 26.16
N GLY A 164 5.12 8.50 25.82
CA GLY A 164 5.23 7.97 24.46
C GLY A 164 6.64 7.55 24.11
N VAL A 165 6.71 6.66 23.12
CA VAL A 165 7.96 6.11 22.60
C VAL A 165 8.00 6.19 21.08
N SER A 166 9.15 6.00 20.49
CA SER A 166 9.30 5.74 19.05
C SER A 166 9.99 4.41 18.83
N ALA A 167 9.87 3.88 17.62
CA ALA A 167 10.53 2.66 17.18
C ALA A 167 10.25 1.45 18.11
N CYS A 168 9.05 1.37 18.69
CA CYS A 168 8.59 0.20 19.43
C CYS A 168 8.21 -0.93 18.48
N TYR A 169 8.18 -2.15 19.01
CA TYR A 169 7.64 -3.32 18.34
C TYR A 169 6.15 -3.40 18.64
N ALA A 170 5.33 -3.59 17.60
CA ALA A 170 3.89 -3.68 17.79
C ALA A 170 3.27 -4.71 16.83
N GLY A 171 2.09 -5.21 17.20
CA GLY A 171 1.34 -6.15 16.38
C GLY A 171 0.13 -6.70 17.13
N ILE A 172 -0.48 -7.74 16.57
CA ILE A 172 -1.60 -8.46 17.17
C ILE A 172 -1.10 -9.78 17.76
N ALA A 173 -1.43 -10.03 19.02
CA ALA A 173 -1.18 -11.30 19.70
C ALA A 173 -2.41 -11.73 20.48
N ALA A 174 -2.89 -12.94 20.25
CA ALA A 174 -4.12 -13.48 20.87
C ALA A 174 -5.34 -12.52 20.76
N GLY A 175 -5.49 -11.85 19.59
CA GLY A 175 -6.57 -10.90 19.33
C GLY A 175 -6.42 -9.54 20.03
N LYS A 176 -5.34 -9.30 20.76
CA LYS A 176 -5.04 -8.05 21.45
C LYS A 176 -3.99 -7.24 20.72
N LEU A 177 -4.08 -5.92 20.83
CA LEU A 177 -3.00 -5.03 20.43
C LEU A 177 -1.84 -5.19 21.42
N LEU A 178 -0.63 -5.39 20.90
CA LEU A 178 0.58 -5.55 21.70
C LEU A 178 1.60 -4.48 21.31
N ILE A 179 2.24 -3.87 22.31
CA ILE A 179 3.44 -3.03 22.14
C ILE A 179 4.55 -3.54 23.05
N ALA A 180 5.79 -3.47 22.56
CA ALA A 180 6.97 -3.88 23.33
C ALA A 180 8.17 -2.98 23.03
N GLY A 181 9.01 -2.72 24.03
CA GLY A 181 10.22 -1.93 23.84
C GLY A 181 9.96 -0.48 23.41
N GLY A 182 10.82 0.05 22.54
CA GLY A 182 10.79 1.46 22.13
C GLY A 182 11.72 2.35 22.94
N CYS A 183 11.80 3.63 22.59
CA CYS A 183 12.68 4.58 23.26
C CYS A 183 12.13 6.02 23.25
N ASN A 184 12.59 6.82 24.19
CA ASN A 184 12.30 8.26 24.27
C ASN A 184 13.41 9.03 25.01
N PHE A 185 13.19 10.35 25.22
CA PHE A 185 14.03 11.23 26.05
C PHE A 185 13.23 11.67 27.29
N PRO A 186 13.15 10.85 28.37
CA PRO A 186 12.15 11.05 29.41
C PRO A 186 12.47 12.20 30.37
N LYS A 187 13.74 12.61 30.51
CA LYS A 187 14.19 13.58 31.52
C LYS A 187 14.58 14.90 30.87
N ILE A 188 15.58 14.90 30.02
CA ILE A 188 16.16 16.07 29.37
C ILE A 188 15.90 15.96 27.86
N PRO A 189 15.38 16.99 27.19
CA PRO A 189 15.21 16.99 25.74
C PRO A 189 16.55 16.81 25.01
N VAL A 190 16.49 16.25 23.79
CA VAL A 190 17.70 15.99 23.00
C VAL A 190 18.50 17.27 22.70
N HIS A 191 17.83 18.41 22.41
CA HIS A 191 18.49 19.69 22.15
C HIS A 191 19.23 20.26 23.37
N ALA A 192 18.91 19.80 24.57
CA ALA A 192 19.58 20.15 25.82
C ALA A 192 20.59 19.08 26.29
N GLY A 193 21.00 18.16 25.40
CA GLY A 193 21.95 17.10 25.70
C GLY A 193 21.38 15.90 26.43
N GLY A 194 20.06 15.68 26.37
CA GLY A 194 19.39 14.54 27.00
C GLY A 194 19.82 13.20 26.38
N SER A 195 19.86 12.18 27.23
CA SER A 195 20.14 10.79 26.84
C SER A 195 18.87 10.03 26.52
N LYS A 196 18.92 9.21 25.51
CA LYS A 196 17.83 8.33 25.09
C LYS A 196 17.72 7.16 26.06
N LYS A 197 16.51 6.82 26.46
CA LYS A 197 16.20 5.64 27.28
C LYS A 197 15.46 4.62 26.43
N TYR A 198 15.87 3.36 26.52
CA TYR A 198 15.25 2.23 25.85
C TYR A 198 14.45 1.41 26.88
N TYR A 199 13.37 0.79 26.41
CA TYR A 199 12.45 0.03 27.26
C TYR A 199 12.44 -1.44 26.86
N ARG A 200 11.98 -2.28 27.81
CA ARG A 200 11.79 -3.71 27.61
C ARG A 200 10.40 -4.20 28.00
N ASP A 201 9.54 -3.31 28.50
CA ASP A 201 8.18 -3.67 28.93
C ASP A 201 7.33 -4.09 27.74
N ILE A 202 6.44 -5.07 27.99
CA ILE A 202 5.44 -5.57 27.03
C ILE A 202 4.08 -5.25 27.63
N TYR A 203 3.25 -4.55 26.83
CA TYR A 203 1.88 -4.21 27.18
C TYR A 203 0.93 -4.77 26.13
N THR A 204 -0.27 -5.14 26.59
CA THR A 204 -1.37 -5.57 25.71
C THR A 204 -2.63 -4.78 26.02
N ALA A 205 -3.48 -4.58 24.99
CA ALA A 205 -4.79 -3.95 25.15
C ALA A 205 -5.84 -4.70 24.32
N GLU A 206 -7.05 -4.81 24.88
CA GLU A 206 -8.22 -5.30 24.14
C GLU A 206 -8.59 -4.31 23.05
N LEU A 207 -8.87 -4.83 21.85
CA LEU A 207 -9.44 -4.05 20.74
C LEU A 207 -10.96 -3.97 20.96
N SER A 208 -11.42 -2.92 21.65
CA SER A 208 -12.85 -2.67 21.83
C SER A 208 -13.43 -1.81 20.72
N LYS A 209 -14.76 -1.85 20.55
CA LYS A 209 -15.49 -0.95 19.64
C LYS A 209 -15.49 0.50 20.14
N ASP A 210 -15.26 0.69 21.43
CA ASP A 210 -15.11 1.99 22.05
C ASP A 210 -13.68 2.48 21.80
N SER A 211 -13.50 3.75 21.50
CA SER A 211 -12.18 4.33 21.23
C SER A 211 -11.28 4.40 22.47
N VAL A 212 -11.41 3.44 23.39
CA VAL A 212 -10.65 3.34 24.64
C VAL A 212 -9.85 2.04 24.67
N LEU A 213 -8.55 2.16 24.91
CA LEU A 213 -7.63 1.04 25.09
C LEU A 213 -7.26 0.89 26.56
N VAL A 214 -7.62 -0.23 27.16
CA VAL A 214 -7.23 -0.56 28.53
C VAL A 214 -5.97 -1.42 28.47
N TRP A 215 -4.84 -0.81 28.77
CA TRP A 215 -3.53 -1.44 28.72
C TRP A 215 -3.22 -2.21 29.98
N GLN A 216 -2.64 -3.39 29.81
CA GLN A 216 -2.13 -4.23 30.88
C GLN A 216 -0.68 -4.59 30.60
N ARG A 217 0.16 -4.57 31.63
CA ARG A 217 1.53 -5.05 31.52
C ARG A 217 1.54 -6.56 31.47
N ALA A 218 1.90 -7.10 30.31
CA ALA A 218 1.93 -8.54 30.09
C ALA A 218 3.29 -9.20 30.43
N GLY A 219 4.38 -8.43 30.48
CA GLY A 219 5.71 -8.96 30.75
C GLY A 219 6.84 -8.04 30.35
N GLN A 220 7.99 -8.63 30.05
CA GLN A 220 9.18 -7.92 29.60
C GLN A 220 9.94 -8.74 28.55
N LEU A 221 10.58 -8.05 27.60
CA LEU A 221 11.63 -8.60 26.76
C LEU A 221 12.87 -8.95 27.59
N PRO A 222 13.71 -9.90 27.15
CA PRO A 222 14.97 -10.22 27.84
C PRO A 222 15.90 -9.01 27.98
N GLN A 223 15.87 -8.08 27.05
CA GLN A 223 16.64 -6.83 27.06
C GLN A 223 15.79 -5.66 26.53
N ALA A 224 16.21 -4.43 26.83
CA ALA A 224 15.65 -3.24 26.23
C ALA A 224 16.00 -3.20 24.75
N MET A 225 15.04 -2.78 23.88
CA MET A 225 15.29 -2.71 22.43
C MET A 225 14.31 -1.77 21.73
N ALA A 226 14.78 -1.13 20.67
CA ALA A 226 14.03 -0.27 19.76
C ALA A 226 14.69 -0.27 18.36
N TYR A 227 14.06 0.34 17.37
CA TYR A 227 14.58 0.47 15.98
C TYR A 227 14.80 -0.86 15.25
N GLY A 228 14.05 -1.89 15.63
CA GLY A 228 13.99 -3.14 14.89
C GLY A 228 12.70 -3.26 14.07
N VAL A 229 12.44 -4.46 13.58
CA VAL A 229 11.24 -4.84 12.85
C VAL A 229 10.33 -5.67 13.75
N SER A 230 9.01 -5.45 13.65
CA SER A 230 8.02 -6.38 14.17
C SER A 230 7.01 -6.78 13.10
N VAL A 231 6.62 -8.05 13.11
CA VAL A 231 5.56 -8.59 12.25
C VAL A 231 4.59 -9.42 13.08
N SER A 232 3.30 -9.31 12.77
CA SER A 232 2.27 -10.16 13.34
C SER A 232 2.26 -11.52 12.63
N THR A 233 2.09 -12.59 13.40
CA THR A 233 1.91 -13.97 12.93
C THR A 233 0.64 -14.55 13.57
N ALA A 234 0.22 -15.73 13.13
CA ALA A 234 -0.90 -16.43 13.78
C ALA A 234 -0.63 -16.72 15.28
N ASP A 235 0.64 -16.90 15.64
CA ASP A 235 1.07 -17.27 17.01
C ASP A 235 1.47 -16.06 17.89
N GLY A 236 1.38 -14.83 17.40
CA GLY A 236 1.81 -13.63 18.11
C GLY A 236 2.64 -12.70 17.24
N ILE A 237 3.65 -12.02 17.81
CA ILE A 237 4.55 -11.15 17.04
C ILE A 237 5.98 -11.65 17.05
N ILE A 238 6.73 -11.37 15.98
CA ILE A 238 8.17 -11.60 15.93
C ILE A 238 8.86 -10.23 15.88
N CYS A 239 9.83 -10.03 16.80
CA CYS A 239 10.66 -8.84 16.91
C CYS A 239 12.09 -9.18 16.48
N VAL A 240 12.67 -8.40 15.58
CA VAL A 240 13.99 -8.66 14.98
C VAL A 240 14.91 -7.48 15.16
N GLY A 241 16.14 -7.70 15.62
CA GLY A 241 17.23 -6.75 15.67
C GLY A 241 16.88 -5.48 16.47
N GLY A 242 17.37 -4.35 15.99
CA GLY A 242 17.25 -3.07 16.67
C GLY A 242 18.49 -2.71 17.47
N MET A 243 18.34 -1.85 18.46
CA MET A 243 19.44 -1.40 19.32
C MET A 243 18.96 -1.06 20.73
N ASN A 244 19.89 -0.92 21.65
CA ASN A 244 19.67 -0.40 23.00
C ASN A 244 20.76 0.62 23.37
N GLU A 245 20.91 0.94 24.67
CA GLU A 245 21.92 1.88 25.15
C GLU A 245 23.36 1.39 24.92
N GLN A 246 23.58 0.06 24.82
CA GLN A 246 24.90 -0.54 24.76
C GLN A 246 25.35 -0.82 23.32
N ALA A 247 24.44 -1.34 22.47
CA ALA A 247 24.80 -1.82 21.14
C ALA A 247 23.60 -1.99 20.21
N ALA A 248 23.88 -2.13 18.90
CA ALA A 248 22.98 -2.73 17.93
C ALA A 248 22.85 -4.24 18.19
N LEU A 249 21.72 -4.81 17.83
CA LEU A 249 21.31 -6.17 18.19
C LEU A 249 21.17 -7.05 16.95
N SER A 250 21.43 -8.36 17.15
CA SER A 250 21.15 -9.41 16.15
C SER A 250 19.99 -10.34 16.58
N THR A 251 19.42 -10.10 17.76
CA THR A 251 18.46 -11.01 18.39
C THR A 251 17.11 -11.03 17.68
N THR A 252 16.46 -12.18 17.66
CA THR A 252 15.10 -12.37 17.18
C THR A 252 14.28 -13.01 18.31
N TYR A 253 13.13 -12.40 18.63
CA TYR A 253 12.23 -12.90 19.65
C TYR A 253 10.83 -13.11 19.06
N ARG A 254 10.16 -14.20 19.48
CA ARG A 254 8.72 -14.39 19.30
C ARG A 254 8.04 -14.09 20.63
N ILE A 255 7.00 -13.26 20.59
CA ILE A 255 6.17 -12.93 21.76
C ILE A 255 4.78 -13.49 21.53
N ARG A 256 4.38 -14.44 22.37
CA ARG A 256 3.03 -14.97 22.45
C ARG A 256 2.35 -14.41 23.70
N VAL A 257 1.03 -14.37 23.70
CA VAL A 257 0.25 -14.01 24.89
C VAL A 257 -0.60 -15.21 25.32
N ALA A 258 -0.40 -15.65 26.54
CA ALA A 258 -1.16 -16.74 27.14
C ALA A 258 -1.53 -16.37 28.59
N ASN A 259 -2.79 -16.52 28.96
CA ASN A 259 -3.29 -16.17 30.29
C ASN A 259 -2.86 -14.74 30.75
N GLU A 260 -3.06 -13.75 29.88
CA GLU A 260 -2.71 -12.33 30.09
C GLU A 260 -1.20 -12.05 30.23
N LYS A 261 -0.34 -13.04 30.03
CA LYS A 261 1.10 -12.92 30.16
C LYS A 261 1.81 -13.13 28.83
N ALA A 262 2.85 -12.35 28.60
CA ALA A 262 3.74 -12.53 27.49
C ALA A 262 4.70 -13.69 27.74
N VAL A 263 4.78 -14.60 26.78
CA VAL A 263 5.78 -15.66 26.71
C VAL A 263 6.74 -15.30 25.59
N VAL A 264 8.00 -15.07 25.94
CA VAL A 264 9.04 -14.66 25.00
C VAL A 264 9.94 -15.85 24.69
N GLU A 265 10.02 -16.20 23.43
CA GLU A 265 10.86 -17.27 22.88
C GLU A 265 11.99 -16.66 22.06
N THR A 266 13.21 -17.16 22.21
CA THR A 266 14.34 -16.75 21.36
C THR A 266 14.34 -17.60 20.08
N LEU A 267 14.33 -16.94 18.94
CA LEU A 267 14.49 -17.52 17.63
C LEU A 267 15.94 -17.36 17.13
N PRO A 268 16.31 -17.96 15.99
CA PRO A 268 17.64 -17.78 15.41
C PRO A 268 17.99 -16.31 15.23
N SER A 269 19.18 -15.92 15.70
CA SER A 269 19.69 -14.54 15.56
C SER A 269 20.13 -14.26 14.12
N LEU A 270 20.05 -13.00 13.72
CA LEU A 270 20.64 -12.49 12.48
C LEU A 270 22.18 -12.79 12.46
N PRO A 271 22.77 -12.97 11.30
CA PRO A 271 24.23 -13.21 11.18
C PRO A 271 25.08 -11.95 11.47
N CYS A 272 24.45 -10.81 11.65
CA CYS A 272 25.06 -9.51 11.94
C CYS A 272 24.19 -8.70 12.89
N THR A 273 24.71 -7.63 13.47
CA THR A 273 23.85 -6.65 14.13
C THR A 273 23.13 -5.83 13.07
N LEU A 274 21.82 -5.56 13.29
CA LEU A 274 21.00 -4.82 12.34
C LEU A 274 19.98 -3.96 13.06
N ASP A 275 20.00 -2.65 12.82
CA ASP A 275 19.07 -1.67 13.35
C ASP A 275 18.53 -0.75 12.25
N ASN A 276 17.40 -0.08 12.50
CA ASN A 276 16.78 0.84 11.55
C ASN A 276 16.49 0.23 10.15
N MET A 277 16.33 -1.08 10.08
CA MET A 277 15.89 -1.80 8.90
C MET A 277 14.35 -1.80 8.82
N THR A 278 13.83 -2.25 7.69
CA THR A 278 12.42 -2.57 7.48
C THR A 278 12.22 -4.06 7.27
N GLY A 279 10.96 -4.54 7.35
CA GLY A 279 10.69 -5.94 7.07
C GLY A 279 9.20 -6.24 6.92
N ALA A 280 8.91 -7.40 6.33
CA ALA A 280 7.56 -7.90 6.14
C ALA A 280 7.53 -9.43 6.16
N LEU A 281 6.36 -9.96 6.48
CA LEU A 281 6.09 -11.40 6.47
C LEU A 281 5.40 -11.77 5.15
N LEU A 282 6.01 -12.67 4.37
CA LEU A 282 5.45 -13.26 3.17
C LEU A 282 5.17 -14.73 3.46
N GLU A 283 3.91 -15.09 3.60
CA GLU A 283 3.50 -16.41 4.09
C GLU A 283 4.20 -16.76 5.43
N ASN A 284 5.07 -17.77 5.42
CA ASN A 284 5.84 -18.17 6.60
C ASN A 284 7.31 -17.75 6.54
N LYS A 285 7.66 -16.79 5.66
CA LYS A 285 9.01 -16.26 5.52
C LYS A 285 9.09 -14.81 5.94
N LEU A 286 9.93 -14.53 6.91
CA LEU A 286 10.18 -13.18 7.40
C LEU A 286 11.38 -12.59 6.67
N TYR A 287 11.14 -11.47 6.00
CA TYR A 287 12.17 -10.73 5.26
C TYR A 287 12.51 -9.44 5.99
N VAL A 288 13.81 -9.09 6.02
CA VAL A 288 14.31 -7.81 6.53
C VAL A 288 15.30 -7.19 5.54
N ALA A 289 15.21 -5.88 5.34
CA ALA A 289 15.96 -5.15 4.31
C ALA A 289 16.51 -3.82 4.81
N GLY A 290 17.71 -3.46 4.35
CA GLY A 290 18.36 -2.19 4.69
C GLY A 290 18.80 -2.11 6.15
N GLY A 291 18.82 -0.90 6.69
CA GLY A 291 19.27 -0.64 8.05
C GLY A 291 20.77 -0.48 8.19
N ASN A 292 21.23 -0.26 9.42
CA ASN A 292 22.65 -0.29 9.74
C ASN A 292 23.08 -1.74 10.01
N LYS A 293 23.84 -2.31 9.10
CA LYS A 293 24.55 -3.59 9.27
C LYS A 293 25.89 -3.30 9.92
N ASP A 294 26.10 -3.79 11.14
CA ASP A 294 27.31 -3.57 11.92
C ASP A 294 27.71 -2.07 11.99
N GLY A 295 26.70 -1.21 12.20
CA GLY A 295 26.87 0.24 12.35
C GLY A 295 26.99 1.05 11.07
N LYS A 296 26.84 0.45 9.88
CA LYS A 296 26.90 1.13 8.58
C LYS A 296 25.61 0.92 7.79
N ALA A 297 25.09 1.99 7.16
CA ALA A 297 23.95 1.88 6.27
C ALA A 297 24.21 0.84 5.19
N SER A 298 23.23 -0.03 4.95
CA SER A 298 23.36 -1.19 4.06
C SER A 298 22.18 -1.34 3.12
N ASN A 299 22.35 -2.13 2.08
CA ASN A 299 21.31 -2.65 1.21
C ASN A 299 21.15 -4.19 1.40
N ALA A 300 21.57 -4.68 2.56
CA ALA A 300 21.44 -6.09 2.91
C ALA A 300 20.00 -6.55 2.94
N PHE A 301 19.81 -7.82 2.61
CA PHE A 301 18.48 -8.45 2.57
C PHE A 301 18.60 -9.86 3.12
N TYR A 302 17.76 -10.19 4.11
CA TYR A 302 17.78 -11.48 4.80
C TYR A 302 16.39 -12.06 4.85
N CYS A 303 16.32 -13.40 4.90
CA CYS A 303 15.10 -14.17 5.05
C CYS A 303 15.25 -15.21 6.17
N LEU A 304 14.24 -15.33 7.03
CA LEU A 304 14.07 -16.41 7.99
C LEU A 304 12.81 -17.20 7.65
N ASP A 305 12.98 -18.48 7.34
CA ASP A 305 11.87 -19.41 7.15
C ASP A 305 11.37 -19.88 8.53
N LEU A 306 10.13 -19.51 8.89
CA LEU A 306 9.55 -19.83 10.19
C LEU A 306 9.17 -21.30 10.34
N GLU A 307 9.07 -22.04 9.24
CA GLU A 307 8.85 -23.49 9.25
C GLU A 307 10.17 -24.27 9.33
N GLN A 308 11.30 -23.62 9.03
CA GLN A 308 12.62 -24.24 8.98
C GLN A 308 13.64 -23.48 9.85
N LEU A 309 13.28 -23.15 11.09
CA LEU A 309 14.10 -22.34 12.00
C LEU A 309 15.52 -22.85 12.19
N SER A 310 15.74 -24.18 12.08
CA SER A 310 17.07 -24.79 12.20
C SER A 310 18.06 -24.33 11.13
N GLN A 311 17.58 -23.83 10.00
CA GLN A 311 18.43 -23.30 8.92
C GLN A 311 18.94 -21.86 9.23
N GLY A 312 18.31 -21.16 10.19
CA GLY A 312 18.63 -19.80 10.52
C GLY A 312 18.32 -18.79 9.40
N TRP A 313 18.82 -17.57 9.56
CA TRP A 313 18.70 -16.52 8.58
C TRP A 313 19.55 -16.78 7.35
N GLN A 314 18.97 -16.57 6.18
CA GLN A 314 19.65 -16.67 4.89
C GLN A 314 19.86 -15.25 4.31
N GLU A 315 21.06 -14.98 3.81
CA GLU A 315 21.34 -13.77 3.06
C GLU A 315 20.85 -13.95 1.62
N LEU A 316 20.11 -12.95 1.12
CA LEU A 316 19.54 -12.92 -0.21
C LEU A 316 20.19 -11.81 -1.04
N PRO A 317 19.95 -11.76 -2.37
CA PRO A 317 20.46 -10.67 -3.20
C PRO A 317 20.07 -9.31 -2.62
N ALA A 318 21.06 -8.45 -2.36
CA ALA A 318 20.86 -7.10 -1.87
C ALA A 318 19.96 -6.30 -2.83
N PHE A 319 19.13 -5.40 -2.31
CA PHE A 319 18.36 -4.53 -3.20
C PHE A 319 19.30 -3.56 -3.94
N PRO A 320 18.99 -3.20 -5.19
CA PRO A 320 19.77 -2.23 -5.95
C PRO A 320 19.63 -0.83 -5.34
N GLY A 321 20.53 0.07 -5.71
CA GLY A 321 20.52 1.45 -5.25
C GLY A 321 21.36 1.72 -4.01
N VAL A 322 21.14 2.88 -3.40
CA VAL A 322 21.99 3.38 -2.30
C VAL A 322 21.66 2.62 -1.01
N PRO A 323 22.68 2.16 -0.25
CA PRO A 323 22.50 1.66 1.10
C PRO A 323 21.74 2.66 1.98
N ARG A 324 20.77 2.19 2.78
CA ARG A 324 19.85 3.10 3.47
C ARG A 324 19.29 2.54 4.77
N VAL A 325 18.94 3.43 5.67
CA VAL A 325 18.25 3.15 6.92
C VAL A 325 16.83 3.70 6.88
N GLN A 326 15.96 3.13 7.69
CA GLN A 326 14.54 3.51 7.82
C GLN A 326 13.77 3.57 6.49
N PRO A 327 13.96 2.61 5.56
CA PRO A 327 13.02 2.45 4.46
C PRO A 327 11.68 1.91 4.99
N VAL A 328 10.63 1.98 4.16
CA VAL A 328 9.34 1.32 4.42
C VAL A 328 9.20 0.08 3.56
N SER A 329 8.47 -0.93 4.05
CA SER A 329 8.19 -2.14 3.28
C SER A 329 6.81 -2.72 3.56
N ALA A 330 6.31 -3.48 2.61
CA ALA A 330 5.10 -4.28 2.75
C ALA A 330 5.21 -5.56 1.92
N ALA A 331 4.46 -6.60 2.34
CA ALA A 331 4.23 -7.80 1.56
C ALA A 331 2.90 -7.65 0.82
N GLN A 332 2.89 -7.75 -0.51
CA GLN A 332 1.66 -7.63 -1.31
C GLN A 332 1.74 -8.50 -2.55
N LEU A 333 0.57 -8.94 -3.03
CA LEU A 333 0.49 -9.61 -4.33
C LEU A 333 0.90 -8.65 -5.44
N ASP A 334 1.68 -9.16 -6.40
CA ASP A 334 1.94 -8.43 -7.64
C ASP A 334 0.76 -8.54 -8.61
N ALA A 335 0.92 -7.98 -9.80
CA ALA A 335 -0.13 -8.02 -10.83
C ALA A 335 -0.44 -9.44 -11.35
N ASP A 336 0.49 -10.37 -11.20
CA ASP A 336 0.36 -11.78 -11.57
C ASP A 336 -0.15 -12.67 -10.40
N GLY A 337 -0.47 -12.05 -9.25
CA GLY A 337 -0.98 -12.73 -8.06
C GLY A 337 0.10 -13.42 -7.23
N GLN A 338 1.38 -13.11 -7.44
CA GLN A 338 2.48 -13.65 -6.65
C GLN A 338 2.80 -12.73 -5.47
N LEU A 339 3.03 -13.30 -4.28
CA LEU A 339 3.38 -12.53 -3.10
C LEU A 339 4.83 -12.05 -3.18
N CYS A 340 5.01 -10.73 -3.14
CA CYS A 340 6.27 -10.03 -3.31
C CYS A 340 6.58 -9.11 -2.12
N PHE A 341 7.87 -8.78 -1.95
CA PHE A 341 8.34 -7.83 -0.96
C PHE A 341 8.59 -6.47 -1.62
N TYR A 342 7.88 -5.44 -1.17
CA TYR A 342 7.96 -4.07 -1.66
C TYR A 342 8.76 -3.19 -0.70
N LEU A 343 9.61 -2.31 -1.23
CA LEU A 343 10.47 -1.41 -0.45
C LEU A 343 10.56 -0.04 -1.10
N TRP A 344 10.45 1.04 -0.31
CA TRP A 344 10.65 2.42 -0.75
C TRP A 344 11.40 3.26 0.28
N SER A 345 11.93 4.38 -0.20
CA SER A 345 12.51 5.45 0.63
C SER A 345 13.67 4.98 1.51
N GLY A 346 13.98 5.78 2.52
CA GLY A 346 15.10 5.61 3.41
C GLY A 346 16.16 6.68 3.20
N PHE A 347 17.13 6.73 4.09
CA PHE A 347 18.22 7.71 4.03
C PHE A 347 19.57 7.08 4.39
N ALA A 348 20.63 7.76 4.02
CA ALA A 348 21.98 7.44 4.49
C ALA A 348 22.68 8.71 4.94
N ALA A 349 23.30 8.65 6.12
CA ALA A 349 24.20 9.68 6.60
C ALA A 349 25.46 9.78 5.69
N PRO A 350 26.12 10.95 5.61
CA PRO A 350 27.33 11.09 4.83
C PRO A 350 28.46 10.23 5.43
N THR A 351 29.32 9.74 4.55
CA THR A 351 30.57 9.04 4.90
C THR A 351 31.74 9.75 4.21
N GLU A 352 32.99 9.28 4.41
CA GLU A 352 34.13 9.82 3.67
C GLU A 352 34.02 9.61 2.15
N GLU A 353 33.29 8.57 1.72
CA GLU A 353 33.18 8.15 0.32
C GLU A 353 31.84 8.57 -0.35
N ARG A 354 30.88 9.05 0.43
CA ARG A 354 29.53 9.32 -0.08
C ARG A 354 28.86 10.46 0.69
N ASP A 355 28.22 11.35 -0.04
CA ASP A 355 27.37 12.40 0.51
C ASP A 355 26.11 11.83 1.18
N ALA A 356 25.49 12.63 2.05
CA ALA A 356 24.19 12.32 2.62
C ALA A 356 23.16 12.14 1.50
N SER A 357 22.32 11.14 1.61
CA SER A 357 21.24 10.90 0.65
C SER A 357 19.92 10.61 1.34
N LEU A 358 18.83 11.01 0.68
CA LEU A 358 17.49 10.65 1.05
C LEU A 358 16.80 10.10 -0.20
N SER A 359 16.44 8.84 -0.14
CA SER A 359 15.86 8.09 -1.26
C SER A 359 14.35 8.25 -1.31
N VAL A 360 13.79 8.33 -2.51
CA VAL A 360 12.34 8.29 -2.80
C VAL A 360 12.00 7.15 -3.76
N ASP A 361 13.03 6.51 -4.33
CA ASP A 361 12.95 5.34 -5.20
C ASP A 361 12.44 4.09 -4.45
N GLY A 362 11.98 3.11 -5.20
CA GLY A 362 11.49 1.85 -4.67
C GLY A 362 11.89 0.65 -5.51
N TYR A 363 11.73 -0.51 -4.90
CA TYR A 363 12.03 -1.82 -5.50
C TYR A 363 11.04 -2.88 -5.03
N VAL A 364 10.74 -3.83 -5.89
CA VAL A 364 10.00 -5.05 -5.54
C VAL A 364 10.87 -6.27 -5.72
N TYR A 365 10.90 -7.14 -4.73
CA TYR A 365 11.56 -8.43 -4.79
C TYR A 365 10.55 -9.54 -5.03
N SER A 366 10.80 -10.35 -6.06
CA SER A 366 10.05 -11.57 -6.33
C SER A 366 10.79 -12.77 -5.73
N PRO A 367 10.24 -13.45 -4.72
CA PRO A 367 10.84 -14.68 -4.18
C PRO A 367 10.96 -15.80 -5.21
N ALA A 368 10.01 -15.89 -6.14
CA ALA A 368 10.00 -16.90 -7.19
C ALA A 368 11.16 -16.71 -8.18
N ALA A 369 11.45 -15.46 -8.56
CA ALA A 369 12.55 -15.13 -9.47
C ALA A 369 13.89 -14.90 -8.74
N ASN A 370 13.87 -14.70 -7.43
CA ASN A 370 15.02 -14.30 -6.60
C ASN A 370 15.71 -13.02 -7.13
N THR A 371 14.91 -12.03 -7.57
CA THR A 371 15.41 -10.79 -8.17
C THR A 371 14.62 -9.57 -7.72
N TRP A 372 15.27 -8.40 -7.82
CA TRP A 372 14.68 -7.09 -7.58
C TRP A 372 14.34 -6.38 -8.89
N THR A 373 13.21 -5.71 -8.91
CA THR A 373 12.76 -4.86 -10.03
C THR A 373 12.47 -3.45 -9.53
N PRO A 374 12.86 -2.38 -10.26
CA PRO A 374 12.56 -1.00 -9.88
C PRO A 374 11.05 -0.72 -9.87
N LEU A 375 10.64 0.14 -8.94
CA LEU A 375 9.29 0.68 -8.81
C LEU A 375 9.30 2.20 -9.09
N PRO A 376 8.13 2.80 -9.39
CA PRO A 376 7.98 4.25 -9.42
C PRO A 376 8.38 4.89 -8.10
N GLU A 377 8.97 6.07 -8.18
CA GLU A 377 9.24 6.92 -7.02
C GLU A 377 7.93 7.27 -6.31
N VAL A 378 8.03 7.53 -5.00
CA VAL A 378 6.87 7.95 -4.22
C VAL A 378 6.48 9.37 -4.62
N MET A 379 5.25 9.53 -5.11
CA MET A 379 4.72 10.80 -5.61
C MET A 379 3.46 11.19 -4.83
N ASP A 380 3.24 12.51 -4.71
CA ASP A 380 1.98 13.05 -4.21
C ASP A 380 1.00 13.41 -5.34
N GLU A 381 -0.13 14.00 -4.96
CA GLU A 381 -1.24 14.38 -5.86
C GLU A 381 -0.90 15.46 -6.88
N VAL A 382 0.23 16.15 -6.71
CA VAL A 382 0.71 17.19 -7.63
C VAL A 382 1.95 16.75 -8.41
N GLY A 383 2.40 15.51 -8.22
CA GLY A 383 3.55 14.93 -8.90
C GLY A 383 4.89 15.31 -8.26
N GLU A 384 4.90 15.77 -7.01
CA GLU A 384 6.13 16.02 -6.27
C GLU A 384 6.56 14.75 -5.50
N THR A 385 7.87 14.51 -5.47
CA THR A 385 8.40 13.34 -4.75
C THR A 385 8.26 13.50 -3.23
N VAL A 386 7.78 12.45 -2.57
CA VAL A 386 7.57 12.39 -1.12
C VAL A 386 8.53 11.40 -0.48
N SER A 387 9.12 11.78 0.65
CA SER A 387 9.89 10.84 1.47
C SER A 387 8.99 10.09 2.45
N LEU A 388 9.15 8.77 2.48
CA LEU A 388 8.59 7.90 3.52
C LEU A 388 9.66 7.44 4.52
N SER A 389 10.84 8.08 4.52
CA SER A 389 11.93 7.71 5.45
C SER A 389 11.50 7.89 6.89
N GLY A 390 11.58 6.83 7.70
CA GLY A 390 11.05 6.79 9.06
C GLY A 390 9.54 6.71 9.15
N GLY A 391 8.82 6.62 8.02
CA GLY A 391 7.40 6.34 7.95
C GLY A 391 7.08 4.86 8.12
N VAL A 392 5.86 4.48 7.77
CA VAL A 392 5.33 3.12 7.89
C VAL A 392 4.53 2.73 6.65
N ALA A 393 4.51 1.43 6.35
CA ALA A 393 3.74 0.86 5.25
C ALA A 393 3.04 -0.43 5.67
N THR A 394 1.92 -0.74 5.02
CA THR A 394 1.21 -2.01 5.18
C THR A 394 0.49 -2.39 3.90
N ALA A 395 0.34 -3.68 3.67
CA ALA A 395 -0.56 -4.19 2.64
C ALA A 395 -2.01 -3.91 3.02
N TRP A 396 -2.82 -3.62 2.02
CA TRP A 396 -4.26 -3.45 2.15
C TRP A 396 -4.97 -4.11 0.98
N ASP A 397 -5.99 -4.92 1.30
CA ASP A 397 -6.67 -5.72 0.28
C ASP A 397 -5.69 -6.57 -0.56
N LYS A 398 -6.04 -6.89 -1.81
CA LYS A 398 -5.25 -7.79 -2.67
C LYS A 398 -4.12 -7.10 -3.45
N ASN A 399 -4.16 -5.78 -3.61
CA ASN A 399 -3.27 -5.07 -4.54
C ASN A 399 -2.90 -3.64 -4.13
N LEU A 400 -3.16 -3.27 -2.89
CA LEU A 400 -2.86 -1.92 -2.40
C LEU A 400 -1.82 -1.97 -1.30
N ILE A 401 -0.96 -0.96 -1.25
CA ILE A 401 -0.03 -0.71 -0.15
C ILE A 401 -0.30 0.69 0.36
N ILE A 402 -0.61 0.80 1.66
CA ILE A 402 -0.88 2.06 2.34
C ILE A 402 0.38 2.49 3.06
N CYS A 403 0.79 3.75 2.86
CA CYS A 403 1.96 4.35 3.47
C CYS A 403 1.59 5.66 4.16
N MET A 404 2.24 5.97 5.28
CA MET A 404 2.03 7.22 6.00
C MET A 404 3.23 7.60 6.87
N GLY A 405 3.26 8.86 7.30
CA GLY A 405 4.36 9.38 8.11
C GLY A 405 5.66 9.56 7.32
N GLY A 406 6.75 9.73 8.04
CA GLY A 406 8.07 9.98 7.49
C GLY A 406 8.47 11.45 7.51
N VAL A 407 9.75 11.70 7.27
CA VAL A 407 10.36 13.03 7.35
C VAL A 407 10.21 13.81 6.03
N ASP A 408 10.19 15.15 6.12
CA ASP A 408 10.33 16.01 4.93
C ASP A 408 11.73 15.85 4.32
N LYS A 409 11.77 15.56 3.00
CA LYS A 409 13.03 15.22 2.31
C LYS A 409 14.06 16.34 2.36
N ASP A 410 13.65 17.59 2.12
CA ASP A 410 14.57 18.73 1.99
C ASP A 410 15.08 19.20 3.34
N ILE A 411 14.20 19.25 4.34
CA ILE A 411 14.56 19.63 5.70
C ILE A 411 15.50 18.58 6.30
N PHE A 412 15.18 17.31 6.14
CA PHE A 412 15.95 16.25 6.73
C PHE A 412 17.30 16.04 6.02
N LEU A 413 17.35 16.20 4.69
CA LEU A 413 18.62 16.13 3.95
C LEU A 413 19.58 17.23 4.41
N ARG A 414 19.11 18.48 4.60
CA ARG A 414 19.92 19.56 5.16
C ARG A 414 20.45 19.24 6.57
N ALA A 415 19.63 18.57 7.39
CA ALA A 415 20.07 18.15 8.72
C ALA A 415 21.17 17.07 8.64
N LEU A 416 21.05 16.09 7.75
CA LEU A 416 22.07 15.07 7.51
C LEU A 416 23.39 15.69 7.01
N GLN A 417 23.31 16.71 6.18
CA GLN A 417 24.46 17.47 5.69
C GLN A 417 25.06 18.44 6.73
N LYS A 418 24.43 18.53 7.92
CA LYS A 418 24.81 19.46 9.01
C LYS A 418 24.79 20.96 8.60
N THR A 419 23.95 21.31 7.64
CA THR A 419 23.78 22.70 7.17
C THR A 419 22.65 23.45 7.89
N ALA A 420 21.92 22.78 8.79
CA ALA A 420 20.88 23.33 9.64
C ALA A 420 21.36 23.37 11.11
N ALA A 421 22.02 24.43 11.54
CA ALA A 421 22.67 24.55 12.85
C ALA A 421 21.67 24.46 14.04
N ASP A 422 20.45 24.90 13.85
CA ASP A 422 19.37 24.97 14.83
C ASP A 422 18.29 23.88 14.66
N TYR A 423 18.61 22.81 13.91
CA TYR A 423 17.70 21.73 13.52
C TYR A 423 16.86 21.15 14.67
N LEU A 424 17.40 21.08 15.89
CA LEU A 424 16.70 20.48 17.03
C LEU A 424 15.76 21.41 17.78
N THR A 425 15.74 22.73 17.48
CA THR A 425 15.07 23.74 18.30
C THR A 425 13.75 24.29 17.73
N HIS A 426 13.45 23.95 16.48
CA HIS A 426 12.23 24.42 15.81
C HIS A 426 10.94 23.84 16.41
N PRO A 427 9.77 24.50 16.23
CA PRO A 427 8.46 23.93 16.56
C PRO A 427 8.13 22.73 15.65
N VAL A 428 7.15 21.92 16.05
CA VAL A 428 6.80 20.66 15.34
C VAL A 428 6.44 20.93 13.88
N GLU A 429 5.68 21.96 13.61
CA GLU A 429 5.17 22.30 12.28
C GLU A 429 6.28 22.61 11.27
N TRP A 430 7.42 23.11 11.74
CA TRP A 430 8.56 23.43 10.89
C TRP A 430 9.17 22.19 10.22
N TYR A 431 9.11 21.03 10.87
CA TYR A 431 9.69 19.78 10.36
C TYR A 431 8.90 19.18 9.21
N ARG A 432 7.65 19.60 9.01
CA ARG A 432 6.77 19.19 7.90
C ARG A 432 6.74 17.69 7.67
N PHE A 433 6.73 16.90 8.74
CA PHE A 433 6.60 15.46 8.59
C PHE A 433 5.38 15.12 7.75
N ASN A 434 5.49 14.08 6.93
CA ASN A 434 4.45 13.71 5.98
C ASN A 434 3.13 13.37 6.68
N LYS A 435 2.08 14.15 6.39
CA LYS A 435 0.70 13.96 6.87
C LYS A 435 -0.20 13.27 5.87
N ARG A 436 0.31 12.95 4.69
CA ARG A 436 -0.46 12.24 3.66
C ARG A 436 -0.60 10.77 4.01
N VAL A 437 -1.78 10.23 3.73
CA VAL A 437 -2.00 8.80 3.59
C VAL A 437 -1.91 8.50 2.11
N LEU A 438 -0.82 7.85 1.73
CA LEU A 438 -0.50 7.49 0.36
C LEU A 438 -0.88 6.04 0.11
N VAL A 439 -1.41 5.75 -1.06
CA VAL A 439 -1.73 4.40 -1.53
C VAL A 439 -0.97 4.14 -2.81
N TYR A 440 -0.25 3.03 -2.85
CA TYR A 440 0.32 2.47 -4.07
C TYR A 440 -0.58 1.37 -4.59
N ASP A 441 -1.14 1.55 -5.79
CA ASP A 441 -1.85 0.48 -6.50
C ASP A 441 -0.83 -0.34 -7.29
N VAL A 442 -0.65 -1.60 -6.90
CA VAL A 442 0.35 -2.51 -7.49
C VAL A 442 0.05 -2.80 -8.96
N ARG A 443 -1.23 -2.90 -9.34
CA ARG A 443 -1.64 -3.20 -10.73
C ARG A 443 -1.41 -2.01 -11.65
N LEU A 444 -1.76 -0.81 -11.15
CA LEU A 444 -1.59 0.43 -11.92
C LEU A 444 -0.15 0.95 -11.86
N ARG A 445 0.61 0.51 -10.86
CA ARG A 445 1.96 1.02 -10.53
C ARG A 445 1.95 2.53 -10.30
N GLU A 446 0.92 3.01 -9.61
CA GLU A 446 0.68 4.44 -9.38
C GLU A 446 0.45 4.75 -7.91
N TRP A 447 0.90 5.94 -7.52
CA TRP A 447 0.66 6.51 -6.20
C TRP A 447 -0.56 7.42 -6.19
N GLN A 448 -1.28 7.41 -5.09
CA GLN A 448 -2.41 8.31 -4.82
C GLN A 448 -2.35 8.81 -3.40
N THR A 449 -2.67 10.09 -3.21
CA THR A 449 -2.98 10.65 -1.89
C THR A 449 -4.48 10.47 -1.64
N ILE A 450 -4.86 9.68 -0.64
CA ILE A 450 -6.26 9.45 -0.29
C ILE A 450 -6.76 10.35 0.83
N ALA A 451 -5.84 10.89 1.65
CA ALA A 451 -6.15 11.86 2.70
C ALA A 451 -4.90 12.59 3.19
N CYS A 452 -5.15 13.70 3.91
CA CYS A 452 -4.15 14.39 4.72
C CYS A 452 -4.60 14.38 6.18
N ILE A 453 -3.93 13.61 7.04
CA ILE A 453 -4.24 13.44 8.45
C ILE A 453 -3.05 13.96 9.28
N PRO A 454 -3.19 15.08 10.01
CA PRO A 454 -2.10 15.62 10.81
C PRO A 454 -1.53 14.63 11.82
N ASP A 455 -2.38 13.79 12.38
CA ASP A 455 -2.03 12.83 13.44
C ASP A 455 -1.17 11.65 12.98
N VAL A 456 -0.96 11.46 11.67
CA VAL A 456 0.00 10.47 11.14
C VAL A 456 1.35 11.09 10.75
N ALA A 457 1.51 12.41 10.90
CA ALA A 457 2.77 13.10 10.62
C ALA A 457 3.83 12.78 11.68
N ARG A 458 4.34 11.55 11.65
CA ARG A 458 5.26 10.98 12.65
C ARG A 458 6.38 10.21 11.96
N ALA A 459 7.54 10.15 12.66
CA ALA A 459 8.62 9.24 12.30
C ALA A 459 8.80 8.18 13.38
N GLY A 460 9.19 6.96 12.99
CA GLY A 460 9.39 5.84 13.91
C GLY A 460 8.12 5.46 14.68
N ALA A 461 6.94 5.66 14.10
CA ALA A 461 5.70 5.08 14.57
C ALA A 461 5.68 3.57 14.28
N ALA A 462 4.80 2.83 14.96
CA ALA A 462 4.48 1.45 14.58
C ALA A 462 3.10 1.42 13.91
N LEU A 463 2.92 0.50 12.96
CA LEU A 463 1.66 0.33 12.25
C LEU A 463 1.12 -1.07 12.50
N VAL A 464 -0.16 -1.16 12.89
CA VAL A 464 -0.84 -2.44 13.13
C VAL A 464 -2.19 -2.44 12.43
N VAL A 465 -2.45 -3.49 11.67
CA VAL A 465 -3.73 -3.68 10.97
C VAL A 465 -4.58 -4.72 11.70
N CYS A 466 -5.86 -4.41 11.90
CA CYS A 466 -6.85 -5.35 12.42
C CYS A 466 -8.20 -5.12 11.74
N GLY A 467 -8.57 -6.02 10.84
CA GLY A 467 -9.76 -5.87 10.00
C GLY A 467 -9.67 -4.61 9.14
N GLU A 468 -10.69 -3.76 9.19
CA GLU A 468 -10.74 -2.47 8.48
C GLU A 468 -9.99 -1.34 9.19
N ASN A 469 -9.39 -1.60 10.34
CA ASN A 469 -8.72 -0.60 11.16
C ASN A 469 -7.21 -0.68 11.03
N ILE A 470 -6.59 0.48 10.86
CA ILE A 470 -5.15 0.69 10.87
C ILE A 470 -4.80 1.57 12.07
N PHE A 471 -3.96 1.06 12.97
CA PHE A 471 -3.49 1.77 14.14
C PHE A 471 -2.09 2.33 13.89
N CYS A 472 -1.95 3.65 13.85
CA CYS A 472 -0.66 4.35 13.88
C CYS A 472 -0.31 4.65 15.34
N ILE A 473 0.71 3.97 15.86
CA ILE A 473 1.01 3.91 17.29
C ILE A 473 2.26 4.72 17.59
N ASN A 474 2.15 5.70 18.50
CA ASN A 474 3.27 6.47 19.01
C ASN A 474 4.08 7.18 17.90
N GLY A 475 5.40 7.27 18.07
CA GLY A 475 6.31 7.88 17.11
C GLY A 475 6.85 9.23 17.55
N GLU A 476 7.63 9.82 16.69
CA GLU A 476 8.32 11.07 16.88
C GLU A 476 7.63 12.19 16.09
N LEU A 477 7.24 13.27 16.77
CA LEU A 477 6.62 14.45 16.15
C LEU A 477 7.67 15.40 15.57
N LYS A 478 8.83 15.44 16.20
CA LYS A 478 10.05 16.12 15.77
C LYS A 478 11.24 15.46 16.48
N PRO A 479 12.49 15.70 16.06
CA PRO A 479 13.66 15.10 16.71
C PRO A 479 13.62 15.22 18.23
N GLY A 480 13.62 14.09 18.91
CA GLY A 480 13.61 14.00 20.36
C GLY A 480 12.25 14.13 21.07
N VAL A 481 11.17 14.46 20.37
CA VAL A 481 9.83 14.59 20.94
C VAL A 481 8.94 13.44 20.49
N ARG A 482 8.49 12.62 21.44
CA ARG A 482 7.61 11.46 21.21
C ARG A 482 6.18 11.79 21.59
N THR A 483 5.24 10.99 21.09
CA THR A 483 3.83 11.08 21.45
C THR A 483 3.33 9.72 21.98
N PRO A 484 2.47 9.70 23.00
CA PRO A 484 1.75 8.50 23.43
C PRO A 484 0.49 8.21 22.62
N GLU A 485 0.16 9.06 21.66
CA GLU A 485 -1.08 8.98 20.90
C GLU A 485 -1.11 7.75 19.99
N ILE A 486 -2.31 7.20 19.83
CA ILE A 486 -2.62 6.10 18.91
C ILE A 486 -3.77 6.57 18.02
N THR A 487 -3.49 6.72 16.74
CA THR A 487 -4.50 7.12 15.75
C THR A 487 -5.05 5.88 15.07
N CYS A 488 -6.36 5.68 15.15
CA CYS A 488 -7.06 4.62 14.43
C CYS A 488 -7.70 5.20 13.16
N ILE A 489 -7.39 4.61 12.03
CA ILE A 489 -7.93 4.95 10.71
C ILE A 489 -8.76 3.75 10.24
N THR A 490 -10.07 3.94 10.07
CA THR A 490 -10.95 2.93 9.47
C THR A 490 -11.04 3.17 7.97
N ILE A 491 -10.72 2.16 7.20
CA ILE A 491 -10.69 2.21 5.72
C ILE A 491 -11.76 1.28 5.18
N LYS A 492 -12.55 1.78 4.23
CA LYS A 492 -13.52 1.03 3.44
C LYS A 492 -13.16 1.05 1.96
N LYS A 493 -13.66 0.04 1.26
CA LYS A 493 -13.64 -0.01 -0.20
C LYS A 493 -14.72 0.86 -0.81
#